data_7b6e6951e292f3516fd37f34cb64c99c
#
_entry.id   7b6e6951e292f3516fd37f34cb64c99c
#
_cell.length_a   1.000
_cell.length_b   1.000
_cell.length_c   1.000
_cell.angle_alpha   90.00
_cell.angle_beta   90.00
_cell.angle_gamma   90.00
#
_symmetry.space_group_name_H-M   'P 1'
#
loop_
_entity.id
_entity.type
_entity.pdbx_description
1 polymer ?
#
loop_
_entity_poly.entity_id
_entity_poly.type
_entity_poly.pdbx_seq_one_letter_code
_entity_poly.pdbx_strand_id
1 'polypeptide(L)'
;MRNRFKLPEHLTMGNFVSAGGAHASGTKDGGNDSGLAAYVASLIDRTLDWNDIKWLRTICGSMKIVVKGVMTAEDAAESVRQGVDGIWVSNHGARQLDTTPATIEVLPEVVAAVSGRCEIYLDGGICRGTDVFKALALGAKAVFIGRPVLWGLAHSVSKGLTVLLSSLH
;
A
#
# COMPACT_ATOMS: atom_id res chain seq x y z
N MET A 1 -6.53 13.75 17.93
CA MET A 1 -5.44 13.56 18.91
C MET A 1 -4.16 14.13 18.32
N ARG A 2 -3.51 15.07 18.97
CA ARG A 2 -2.19 15.54 18.52
C ARG A 2 -1.17 14.44 18.81
N ASN A 3 -0.51 13.94 17.77
CA ASN A 3 0.60 13.01 17.93
C ASN A 3 1.76 13.78 18.59
N ARG A 4 2.16 13.37 19.80
CA ARG A 4 3.30 13.94 20.52
C ARG A 4 4.60 13.21 20.20
N PHE A 5 4.64 12.41 19.15
CA PHE A 5 5.83 11.70 18.73
C PHE A 5 6.94 12.69 18.34
N LYS A 6 8.12 12.50 18.88
CA LYS A 6 9.33 13.21 18.49
C LYS A 6 10.35 12.20 18.03
N LEU A 7 11.03 12.49 16.93
CA LEU A 7 12.17 11.69 16.52
C LEU A 7 13.27 11.80 17.59
N PRO A 8 13.97 10.71 17.93
CA PRO A 8 15.19 10.76 18.68
C PRO A 8 16.19 11.71 18.03
N GLU A 9 17.05 12.39 18.83
CA GLU A 9 17.96 13.44 18.35
C GLU A 9 18.94 12.94 17.27
N HIS A 10 19.30 11.66 17.30
CA HIS A 10 20.21 11.04 16.32
C HIS A 10 19.51 10.55 15.04
N LEU A 11 18.17 10.68 14.92
CA LEU A 11 17.42 10.30 13.75
C LEU A 11 16.90 11.54 13.00
N THR A 12 17.00 11.50 11.69
CA THR A 12 16.47 12.52 10.80
C THR A 12 15.56 11.89 9.76
N MET A 13 14.70 12.70 9.16
CA MET A 13 13.89 12.27 8.01
C MET A 13 14.74 12.32 6.72
N GLY A 14 15.77 11.47 6.62
CA GLY A 14 16.79 11.50 5.58
C GLY A 14 16.25 11.58 4.15
N ASN A 15 15.14 10.90 3.84
CA ASN A 15 14.53 10.92 2.52
C ASN A 15 13.93 12.29 2.12
N PHE A 16 13.73 13.20 3.08
CA PHE A 16 13.18 14.53 2.84
C PHE A 16 14.23 15.64 2.92
N VAL A 17 15.40 15.37 3.48
CA VAL A 17 16.48 16.35 3.61
C VAL A 17 17.08 16.71 2.26
N SER A 18 17.24 15.76 1.35
CA SER A 18 17.81 15.92 0.01
C SER A 18 16.87 16.58 -1.01
N ALA A 19 15.58 16.66 -0.71
CA ALA A 19 14.58 17.27 -1.60
C ALA A 19 14.51 18.81 -1.51
N GLY A 20 15.56 19.48 -1.01
CA GLY A 20 15.61 20.95 -0.88
C GLY A 20 14.75 21.49 0.27
N GLY A 21 14.44 20.63 1.24
CA GLY A 21 13.40 20.89 2.21
C GLY A 21 13.81 21.72 3.40
N ALA A 22 13.73 23.04 3.28
CA ALA A 22 13.46 23.91 4.43
C ALA A 22 12.16 23.54 5.18
N HIS A 23 11.38 22.60 4.65
CA HIS A 23 10.10 22.19 5.20
C HIS A 23 10.16 21.01 6.20
N ALA A 24 11.32 20.36 6.33
CA ALA A 24 11.50 19.28 7.31
C ALA A 24 11.93 19.76 8.70
N SER A 25 12.43 20.97 8.83
CA SER A 25 12.67 21.61 10.11
C SER A 25 11.36 22.25 10.55
N GLY A 26 10.77 21.69 11.62
CA GLY A 26 9.51 22.19 12.19
C GLY A 26 9.47 23.71 12.23
N THR A 27 8.59 24.31 11.47
CA THR A 27 8.30 25.73 11.56
C THR A 27 7.83 26.03 12.98
N LYS A 28 8.50 26.98 13.61
CA LYS A 28 8.16 27.49 14.97
C LYS A 28 6.82 28.24 14.99
N ASP A 29 6.13 28.32 13.86
CA ASP A 29 4.85 28.99 13.78
C ASP A 29 3.72 28.01 14.03
N GLY A 30 2.86 28.40 14.98
CA GLY A 30 1.76 27.64 15.54
C GLY A 30 0.60 27.25 14.59
N GLY A 31 0.91 26.98 13.34
CA GLY A 31 -0.02 26.39 12.37
C GLY A 31 -0.31 24.93 12.68
N ASN A 32 -1.58 24.57 12.60
CA ASN A 32 -2.15 23.28 13.03
C ASN A 32 -1.78 22.10 12.11
N ASP A 33 -0.99 22.32 11.05
CA ASP A 33 -0.62 21.31 10.06
C ASP A 33 0.91 21.16 9.96
N SER A 34 1.39 19.91 9.91
CA SER A 34 2.81 19.70 9.70
C SER A 34 3.14 20.02 8.24
N GLY A 35 4.12 20.90 7.99
CA GLY A 35 4.60 21.20 6.64
C GLY A 35 4.99 19.95 5.84
N LEU A 36 5.33 18.86 6.52
CA LEU A 36 5.57 17.55 5.91
C LEU A 36 4.30 16.96 5.29
N ALA A 37 3.14 17.06 5.95
CA ALA A 37 1.88 16.55 5.39
C ALA A 37 1.49 17.32 4.13
N ALA A 38 1.64 18.64 4.14
CA ALA A 38 1.39 19.49 2.97
C ALA A 38 2.36 19.15 1.83
N TYR A 39 3.65 18.96 2.14
CA TYR A 39 4.65 18.56 1.15
C TYR A 39 4.32 17.20 0.52
N VAL A 40 4.04 16.17 1.34
CA VAL A 40 3.69 14.84 0.83
C VAL A 40 2.40 14.91 -0.01
N ALA A 41 1.41 15.68 0.42
CA ALA A 41 0.18 15.86 -0.34
C ALA A 41 0.42 16.54 -1.70
N SER A 42 1.40 17.44 -1.80
CA SER A 42 1.76 18.11 -3.07
C SER A 42 2.45 17.18 -4.08
N LEU A 43 2.97 16.04 -3.64
CA LEU A 43 3.59 15.03 -4.51
C LEU A 43 2.57 14.05 -5.12
N ILE A 44 1.31 14.12 -4.69
CA ILE A 44 0.26 13.20 -5.13
C ILE A 44 -0.58 13.92 -6.19
N ASP A 45 -0.65 13.33 -7.38
CA ASP A 45 -1.60 13.75 -8.40
C ASP A 45 -3.02 13.37 -7.97
N ARG A 46 -3.90 14.37 -7.88
CA ARG A 46 -5.30 14.20 -7.48
C ARG A 46 -6.25 14.06 -8.66
N THR A 47 -5.73 14.08 -9.86
CA THR A 47 -6.52 14.03 -11.11
C THR A 47 -6.50 12.66 -11.76
N LEU A 48 -5.78 11.69 -11.20
CA LEU A 48 -5.71 10.33 -11.72
C LEU A 48 -7.11 9.72 -11.90
N ASP A 49 -7.35 9.21 -13.11
CA ASP A 49 -8.58 8.53 -13.47
C ASP A 49 -8.30 7.25 -14.28
N TRP A 50 -9.37 6.56 -14.68
CA TRP A 50 -9.25 5.32 -15.46
C TRP A 50 -8.65 5.52 -16.86
N ASN A 51 -8.62 6.73 -17.40
CA ASN A 51 -8.01 7.02 -18.70
C ASN A 51 -6.48 7.01 -18.61
N ASP A 52 -5.91 7.24 -17.42
CA ASP A 52 -4.47 7.16 -17.21
C ASP A 52 -3.92 5.77 -17.47
N ILE A 53 -4.73 4.71 -17.29
CA ILE A 53 -4.33 3.35 -17.64
C ILE A 53 -4.09 3.22 -19.14
N LYS A 54 -4.92 3.85 -19.97
CA LYS A 54 -4.74 3.86 -21.42
C LYS A 54 -3.45 4.60 -21.80
N TRP A 55 -3.22 5.75 -21.18
CA TRP A 55 -1.97 6.49 -21.37
C TRP A 55 -0.75 5.67 -20.92
N LEU A 56 -0.78 5.08 -19.72
CA LEU A 56 0.29 4.21 -19.23
C LEU A 56 0.59 3.07 -20.21
N ARG A 57 -0.45 2.47 -20.80
CA ARG A 57 -0.29 1.40 -21.78
C ARG A 57 0.49 1.85 -23.03
N THR A 58 0.45 3.14 -23.39
CA THR A 58 1.23 3.68 -24.54
C THR A 58 2.71 3.82 -24.26
N ILE A 59 3.10 3.92 -22.99
CA ILE A 59 4.49 4.20 -22.58
C ILE A 59 5.17 3.05 -21.85
N CYS A 60 4.39 2.10 -21.29
CA CYS A 60 4.95 1.02 -20.47
C CYS A 60 5.61 -0.10 -21.28
N GLY A 61 5.46 -0.12 -22.61
CA GLY A 61 5.99 -1.20 -23.45
C GLY A 61 5.44 -2.56 -23.03
N SER A 62 6.33 -3.50 -22.70
CA SER A 62 5.96 -4.86 -22.27
C SER A 62 5.70 -4.99 -20.75
N MET A 63 5.86 -3.92 -19.98
CA MET A 63 5.63 -3.96 -18.55
C MET A 63 4.15 -4.22 -18.23
N LYS A 64 3.92 -4.98 -17.16
CA LYS A 64 2.59 -5.27 -16.66
C LYS A 64 2.04 -4.10 -15.85
N ILE A 65 0.77 -3.79 -16.03
CA ILE A 65 0.06 -2.77 -15.27
C ILE A 65 -0.77 -3.45 -14.19
N VAL A 66 -0.51 -3.10 -12.93
CA VAL A 66 -1.28 -3.58 -11.77
C VAL A 66 -1.89 -2.38 -11.05
N VAL A 67 -3.20 -2.37 -10.93
CA VAL A 67 -3.93 -1.33 -10.19
C VAL A 67 -4.01 -1.72 -8.73
N LYS A 68 -3.51 -0.85 -7.84
CA LYS A 68 -3.50 -1.06 -6.40
C LYS A 68 -4.52 -0.16 -5.69
N GLY A 69 -5.14 -0.67 -4.65
CA GLY A 69 -6.11 0.07 -3.84
C GLY A 69 -7.56 -0.29 -4.17
N VAL A 70 -7.76 -1.33 -4.95
CA VAL A 70 -9.10 -1.83 -5.29
C VAL A 70 -9.72 -2.51 -4.08
N MET A 71 -10.92 -2.06 -3.69
CA MET A 71 -11.64 -2.53 -2.50
C MET A 71 -13.11 -2.86 -2.78
N THR A 72 -13.56 -2.79 -4.05
CA THR A 72 -14.95 -3.06 -4.43
C THR A 72 -15.03 -3.90 -5.71
N ALA A 73 -16.15 -4.59 -5.91
CA ALA A 73 -16.42 -5.35 -7.14
C ALA A 73 -16.49 -4.44 -8.36
N GLU A 74 -17.04 -3.24 -8.19
CA GLU A 74 -17.20 -2.24 -9.25
C GLU A 74 -15.85 -1.78 -9.79
N ASP A 75 -14.91 -1.40 -8.90
CA ASP A 75 -13.56 -1.01 -9.29
C ASP A 75 -12.77 -2.18 -9.88
N ALA A 76 -12.99 -3.40 -9.38
CA ALA A 76 -12.39 -4.59 -9.95
C ALA A 76 -12.89 -4.85 -11.38
N ALA A 77 -14.19 -4.72 -11.61
CA ALA A 77 -14.78 -4.86 -12.95
C ALA A 77 -14.28 -3.77 -13.89
N GLU A 78 -14.17 -2.52 -13.40
CA GLU A 78 -13.62 -1.41 -14.18
C GLU A 78 -12.15 -1.64 -14.53
N SER A 79 -11.33 -2.08 -13.58
CA SER A 79 -9.92 -2.43 -13.80
C SER A 79 -9.76 -3.44 -14.95
N VAL A 80 -10.61 -4.46 -14.96
CA VAL A 80 -10.64 -5.46 -16.04
C VAL A 80 -11.05 -4.83 -17.38
N ARG A 81 -12.04 -3.93 -17.40
CA ARG A 81 -12.45 -3.22 -18.63
C ARG A 81 -11.32 -2.36 -19.19
N GLN A 82 -10.50 -1.77 -18.34
CA GLN A 82 -9.34 -0.98 -18.74
C GLN A 82 -8.15 -1.83 -19.20
N GLY A 83 -8.25 -3.16 -19.11
CA GLY A 83 -7.24 -4.09 -19.61
C GLY A 83 -5.98 -4.15 -18.75
N VAL A 84 -6.12 -4.02 -17.42
CA VAL A 84 -4.99 -4.21 -16.49
C VAL A 84 -4.55 -5.68 -16.46
N ASP A 85 -3.28 -5.91 -16.17
CA ASP A 85 -2.71 -7.26 -16.05
C ASP A 85 -2.96 -7.87 -14.66
N GLY A 86 -3.19 -7.02 -13.67
CA GLY A 86 -3.47 -7.47 -12.31
C GLY A 86 -4.17 -6.41 -11.46
N ILE A 87 -4.77 -6.88 -10.39
CA ILE A 87 -5.44 -6.09 -9.37
C ILE A 87 -4.80 -6.39 -8.03
N TRP A 88 -4.49 -5.34 -7.27
CA TRP A 88 -3.96 -5.45 -5.93
C TRP A 88 -4.97 -4.93 -4.93
N VAL A 89 -5.67 -5.86 -4.27
CA VAL A 89 -6.61 -5.58 -3.19
C VAL A 89 -5.85 -5.02 -1.99
N SER A 90 -6.10 -3.77 -1.66
CA SER A 90 -5.31 -3.04 -0.67
C SER A 90 -6.06 -1.83 -0.13
N ASN A 91 -6.10 -1.67 1.18
CA ASN A 91 -6.49 -0.43 1.85
C ASN A 91 -5.26 0.35 2.39
N HIS A 92 -4.08 0.08 1.82
CA HIS A 92 -2.80 0.69 2.23
C HIS A 92 -2.45 0.44 3.70
N GLY A 93 -2.81 -0.73 4.23
CA GLY A 93 -2.62 -1.06 5.65
C GLY A 93 -3.47 -0.21 6.58
N ALA A 94 -4.70 0.09 6.19
CA ALA A 94 -5.66 0.96 6.87
C ALA A 94 -5.17 2.41 7.06
N ARG A 95 -4.39 2.93 6.11
CA ARG A 95 -3.83 4.29 6.18
C ARG A 95 -4.51 5.26 5.21
N GLN A 96 -5.55 4.81 4.51
CA GLN A 96 -6.38 5.62 3.63
C GLN A 96 -7.73 5.92 4.31
N LEU A 97 -8.84 5.84 3.58
CA LEU A 97 -10.17 6.09 4.11
C LEU A 97 -10.44 5.20 5.34
N ASP A 98 -10.89 5.81 6.43
CA ASP A 98 -11.24 5.10 7.66
C ASP A 98 -12.54 4.29 7.50
N THR A 99 -12.74 3.31 8.36
CA THR A 99 -13.94 2.45 8.39
C THR A 99 -14.18 1.59 7.14
N THR A 100 -13.16 1.41 6.29
CA THR A 100 -13.22 0.45 5.19
C THR A 100 -13.09 -0.99 5.70
N PRO A 101 -13.66 -1.98 5.00
CA PRO A 101 -13.50 -3.40 5.35
C PRO A 101 -12.02 -3.83 5.32
N ALA A 102 -11.71 -4.94 5.98
CA ALA A 102 -10.42 -5.59 5.81
C ALA A 102 -10.28 -6.15 4.39
N THR A 103 -9.06 -6.12 3.86
CA THR A 103 -8.79 -6.57 2.48
C THR A 103 -9.16 -8.03 2.25
N ILE A 104 -9.00 -8.89 3.27
CA ILE A 104 -9.39 -10.30 3.20
C ILE A 104 -10.91 -10.49 3.11
N GLU A 105 -11.71 -9.57 3.65
CA GLU A 105 -13.17 -9.64 3.62
C GLU A 105 -13.71 -9.30 2.23
N VAL A 106 -13.09 -8.37 1.52
CA VAL A 106 -13.51 -7.97 0.17
C VAL A 106 -12.90 -8.85 -0.94
N LEU A 107 -11.88 -9.64 -0.61
CA LEU A 107 -11.19 -10.47 -1.60
C LEU A 107 -12.13 -11.40 -2.38
N PRO A 108 -13.08 -12.14 -1.75
CA PRO A 108 -14.00 -13.02 -2.48
C PRO A 108 -14.88 -12.27 -3.51
N GLU A 109 -15.35 -11.09 -3.15
CA GLU A 109 -16.17 -10.25 -4.03
C GLU A 109 -15.35 -9.76 -5.24
N VAL A 110 -14.11 -9.32 -5.02
CA VAL A 110 -13.19 -8.92 -6.08
C VAL A 110 -12.85 -10.10 -6.99
N VAL A 111 -12.57 -11.27 -6.43
CA VAL A 111 -12.29 -12.50 -7.19
C VAL A 111 -13.46 -12.88 -8.08
N ALA A 112 -14.69 -12.81 -7.56
CA ALA A 112 -15.90 -13.08 -8.33
C ALA A 112 -16.07 -12.07 -9.48
N ALA A 113 -15.87 -10.77 -9.22
CA ALA A 113 -15.97 -9.72 -10.22
C ALA A 113 -14.92 -9.85 -11.33
N VAL A 114 -13.69 -10.23 -10.99
CA VAL A 114 -12.59 -10.43 -11.94
C VAL A 114 -12.80 -11.69 -12.77
N SER A 115 -13.32 -12.76 -12.16
CA SER A 115 -13.64 -14.02 -12.85
C SER A 115 -12.49 -14.58 -13.70
N GLY A 116 -11.27 -14.59 -13.14
CA GLY A 116 -10.08 -15.14 -13.78
C GLY A 116 -9.48 -14.33 -14.93
N ARG A 117 -9.98 -13.12 -15.22
CA ARG A 117 -9.54 -12.30 -16.36
C ARG A 117 -8.20 -11.60 -16.15
N CYS A 118 -7.75 -11.43 -14.92
CA CYS A 118 -6.41 -10.95 -14.57
C CYS A 118 -5.98 -11.52 -13.22
N GLU A 119 -4.72 -11.34 -12.86
CA GLU A 119 -4.19 -11.80 -11.56
C GLU A 119 -4.68 -10.90 -10.41
N ILE A 120 -4.88 -11.51 -9.24
CA ILE A 120 -5.30 -10.78 -8.04
C ILE A 120 -4.24 -10.96 -6.95
N TYR A 121 -3.82 -9.85 -6.37
CA TYR A 121 -2.88 -9.78 -5.26
C TYR A 121 -3.56 -9.16 -4.04
N LEU A 122 -3.02 -9.43 -2.86
CA LEU A 122 -3.58 -8.90 -1.61
C LEU A 122 -2.46 -8.41 -0.69
N ASP A 123 -2.69 -7.30 0.00
CA ASP A 123 -1.95 -6.90 1.19
C ASP A 123 -2.90 -6.52 2.33
N GLY A 124 -2.31 -6.23 3.48
CA GLY A 124 -3.03 -5.85 4.69
C GLY A 124 -3.39 -7.03 5.58
N GLY A 125 -2.94 -6.99 6.83
CA GLY A 125 -3.27 -8.00 7.83
C GLY A 125 -2.51 -9.32 7.73
N ILE A 126 -1.61 -9.49 6.78
CA ILE A 126 -0.80 -10.71 6.63
C ILE A 126 0.34 -10.70 7.64
N CYS A 127 0.26 -11.58 8.64
CA CYS A 127 1.23 -11.69 9.74
C CYS A 127 1.72 -13.12 9.96
N ARG A 128 1.01 -14.13 9.47
CA ARG A 128 1.29 -15.56 9.68
C ARG A 128 1.07 -16.34 8.39
N GLY A 129 1.67 -17.53 8.29
CA GLY A 129 1.47 -18.43 7.14
C GLY A 129 0.01 -18.83 6.95
N THR A 130 -0.77 -18.94 8.01
CA THR A 130 -2.21 -19.19 7.94
C THR A 130 -2.98 -18.05 7.25
N ASP A 131 -2.51 -16.81 7.35
CA ASP A 131 -3.12 -15.67 6.66
C ASP A 131 -2.80 -15.74 5.16
N VAL A 132 -1.57 -16.13 4.81
CA VAL A 132 -1.16 -16.39 3.42
C VAL A 132 -2.02 -17.49 2.82
N PHE A 133 -2.15 -18.62 3.52
CA PHE A 133 -2.95 -19.75 3.06
C PHE A 133 -4.41 -19.37 2.80
N LYS A 134 -5.04 -18.61 3.71
CA LYS A 134 -6.42 -18.14 3.55
C LYS A 134 -6.57 -17.24 2.33
N ALA A 135 -5.65 -16.28 2.13
CA ALA A 135 -5.69 -15.39 0.99
C ALA A 135 -5.57 -16.15 -0.35
N LEU A 136 -4.64 -17.12 -0.42
CA LEU A 136 -4.48 -17.96 -1.62
C LEU A 136 -5.71 -18.85 -1.85
N ALA A 137 -6.26 -19.44 -0.81
CA ALA A 137 -7.45 -20.25 -0.90
C ALA A 137 -8.69 -19.46 -1.34
N LEU A 138 -8.75 -18.18 -1.03
CA LEU A 138 -9.81 -17.25 -1.47
C LEU A 138 -9.59 -16.70 -2.89
N GLY A 139 -8.49 -17.04 -3.55
CA GLY A 139 -8.26 -16.73 -4.96
C GLY A 139 -7.18 -15.66 -5.22
N ALA A 140 -6.45 -15.21 -4.22
CA ALA A 140 -5.26 -14.38 -4.46
C ALA A 140 -4.15 -15.23 -5.09
N LYS A 141 -3.42 -14.65 -6.04
CA LYS A 141 -2.24 -15.25 -6.67
C LYS A 141 -0.99 -15.16 -5.78
N ALA A 142 -0.88 -14.04 -5.06
CA ALA A 142 0.19 -13.78 -4.11
C ALA A 142 -0.26 -12.76 -3.06
N VAL A 143 0.50 -12.69 -1.97
CA VAL A 143 0.30 -11.70 -0.90
C VAL A 143 1.54 -10.84 -0.73
N PHE A 144 1.33 -9.62 -0.24
CA PHE A 144 2.40 -8.70 0.12
C PHE A 144 2.34 -8.40 1.61
N ILE A 145 3.48 -8.23 2.23
CA ILE A 145 3.63 -7.90 3.64
C ILE A 145 4.38 -6.58 3.80
N GLY A 146 3.98 -5.77 4.73
CA GLY A 146 4.59 -4.46 5.01
C GLY A 146 5.16 -4.38 6.42
N ARG A 147 4.42 -3.80 7.33
CA ARG A 147 4.85 -3.49 8.71
C ARG A 147 5.48 -4.66 9.49
N PRO A 148 5.01 -5.90 9.40
CA PRO A 148 5.66 -7.03 10.08
C PRO A 148 7.15 -7.16 9.77
N VAL A 149 7.55 -6.90 8.51
CA VAL A 149 8.99 -6.89 8.13
C VAL A 149 9.76 -5.80 8.87
N LEU A 150 9.17 -4.59 8.96
CA LEU A 150 9.78 -3.47 9.68
C LEU A 150 9.91 -3.76 11.18
N TRP A 151 8.90 -4.37 11.77
CA TRP A 151 8.92 -4.75 13.19
C TRP A 151 9.95 -5.84 13.47
N GLY A 152 10.03 -6.85 12.60
CA GLY A 152 11.05 -7.90 12.71
C GLY A 152 12.46 -7.32 12.63
N LEU A 153 12.69 -6.43 11.68
CA LEU A 153 13.98 -5.75 11.51
C LEU A 153 14.33 -4.88 12.72
N ALA A 154 13.37 -4.11 13.23
CA ALA A 154 13.58 -3.23 14.39
C ALA A 154 13.84 -4.01 15.67
N HIS A 155 13.20 -5.18 15.84
CA HIS A 155 13.36 -6.01 17.04
C HIS A 155 14.74 -6.68 17.12
N SER A 156 15.21 -7.28 16.05
CA SER A 156 16.42 -8.12 16.09
C SER A 156 17.18 -8.19 14.75
N VAL A 157 17.18 -7.11 14.00
CA VAL A 157 17.84 -6.99 12.69
C VAL A 157 17.61 -8.28 11.83
N SER A 158 18.69 -8.96 11.40
CA SER A 158 18.59 -10.13 10.54
C SER A 158 17.84 -11.32 11.18
N LYS A 159 18.01 -11.55 12.49
CA LYS A 159 17.31 -12.63 13.21
C LYS A 159 15.80 -12.40 13.26
N GLY A 160 15.35 -11.16 13.50
CA GLY A 160 13.93 -10.82 13.54
C GLY A 160 13.25 -11.05 12.19
N LEU A 161 13.92 -10.73 11.09
CA LEU A 161 13.43 -10.99 9.75
C LEU A 161 13.36 -12.49 9.44
N THR A 162 14.38 -13.26 9.85
CA THR A 162 14.39 -14.73 9.69
C THR A 162 13.24 -15.37 10.45
N VAL A 163 12.99 -14.99 11.71
CA VAL A 163 11.87 -15.49 12.50
C VAL A 163 10.53 -15.16 11.83
N LEU A 164 10.36 -13.95 11.33
CA LEU A 164 9.15 -13.58 10.62
C LEU A 164 8.95 -14.46 9.38
N LEU A 165 9.96 -14.59 8.53
CA LEU A 165 9.87 -15.38 7.30
C LEU A 165 9.57 -16.86 7.63
N SER A 166 10.16 -17.42 8.68
CA SER A 166 9.86 -18.78 9.14
C SER A 166 8.42 -18.94 9.62
N SER A 167 7.80 -17.88 10.15
CA SER A 167 6.40 -17.92 10.59
C SER A 167 5.39 -17.82 9.45
N LEU A 168 5.84 -17.48 8.25
CA LEU A 168 5.02 -17.38 7.04
C LEU A 168 5.03 -18.67 6.21
N HIS A 169 5.88 -19.63 6.56
CA HIS A 169 5.88 -21.00 6.03
C HIS A 169 4.95 -21.88 6.83
#